data_345ce06711176b3e0b2b1416847e6b6a
#
_entry.id   345ce06711176b3e0b2b1416847e6b6a
#
_cell.length_a   1.000
_cell.length_b   1.000
_cell.length_c   1.000
_cell.angle_alpha   90.00
_cell.angle_beta   90.00
_cell.angle_gamma   90.00
#
_symmetry.space_group_name_H-M   'P 1'
#
loop_
_entity.id
_entity.type
_entity.pdbx_description
1 polymer ?
#
loop_
_entity_poly.entity_id
_entity_poly.type
_entity_poly.pdbx_seq_one_letter_code
_entity_poly.pdbx_strand_id
1 'polypeptide(L)'
;MQVRKGVRRIGALMLVLLATGAMADTPGAVEVPSPEAQAEILNLLERQALYRDRVDWGATRVRLQSAQGDPAQRLAVLREAIAVSTGNHGGWTTTQRQSESLARAQQAGAAAVDRAKAADAVDMRIGWVVIEGYASTPGATPQEKFRQDIQRAARWQQVIRSKDDGARCGWIVDLRDNSGGNMWPMLLGMAPLLRTSVVNNEDVGSFETAQGPERWTLTATAVQRAGKSVLDFGQSGYVLRQPGAPVAVLFGPRTGSSGEASVLAWRGRPQTRSFGQPTAGVSTGNVVQTLADGSRLLLTTTVMRDRNDRGDGLKIEPDQRIEGDAATLAAAEAWLLAQPACQGR
;
A
#
# COMPACT_ATOMS: atom_id res chain seq x y z
N MET A 1 61.88 68.28 -12.56
CA MET A 1 62.01 66.93 -12.10
C MET A 1 61.24 66.84 -10.72
N GLN A 2 60.00 66.44 -10.72
CA GLN A 2 59.11 66.56 -9.57
C GLN A 2 58.87 65.19 -8.94
N VAL A 3 59.15 65.08 -7.68
CA VAL A 3 58.88 63.95 -6.80
C VAL A 3 57.48 64.09 -6.23
N ARG A 4 56.60 63.20 -6.60
CA ARG A 4 55.26 63.13 -5.94
C ARG A 4 55.26 62.10 -4.78
N LYS A 5 54.93 62.62 -3.61
CA LYS A 5 54.75 61.87 -2.36
C LYS A 5 53.45 61.10 -2.43
N GLY A 6 53.48 59.78 -2.24
CA GLY A 6 52.32 58.94 -2.05
C GLY A 6 51.89 58.91 -0.59
N VAL A 7 50.62 59.21 -0.37
CA VAL A 7 49.93 59.11 0.94
C VAL A 7 49.39 57.67 1.11
N ARG A 8 49.90 56.98 2.12
CA ARG A 8 49.38 55.69 2.57
C ARG A 8 48.13 55.94 3.41
N ARG A 9 46.96 55.49 2.91
CA ARG A 9 45.76 55.38 3.73
C ARG A 9 45.77 54.01 4.40
N ILE A 10 45.78 54.03 5.75
CA ILE A 10 45.57 52.85 6.59
C ILE A 10 44.07 52.60 6.63
N GLY A 11 43.59 51.57 6.00
CA GLY A 11 42.20 51.08 6.10
C GLY A 11 42.09 50.17 7.32
N ALA A 12 41.33 50.59 8.29
CA ALA A 12 40.95 49.77 9.42
C ALA A 12 39.99 48.65 8.94
N LEU A 13 40.44 47.41 9.05
CA LEU A 13 39.64 46.24 8.76
C LEU A 13 38.76 45.95 9.98
N MET A 14 37.48 46.29 9.93
CA MET A 14 36.49 45.99 10.95
C MET A 14 36.08 44.50 10.78
N LEU A 15 36.58 43.65 11.65
CA LEU A 15 36.24 42.24 11.73
C LEU A 15 34.82 42.11 12.32
N VAL A 16 33.81 41.91 11.43
CA VAL A 16 32.48 41.55 11.88
C VAL A 16 32.49 40.03 12.20
N LEU A 17 32.53 39.71 13.48
CA LEU A 17 32.23 38.38 13.98
C LEU A 17 30.74 38.10 13.76
N LEU A 18 30.41 37.40 12.69
CA LEU A 18 29.13 36.72 12.55
C LEU A 18 29.13 35.54 13.54
N ALA A 19 28.51 35.72 14.69
CA ALA A 19 28.13 34.61 15.57
C ALA A 19 27.08 33.79 14.84
N THR A 20 27.53 32.72 14.16
CA THR A 20 26.65 31.62 13.75
C THR A 20 26.22 30.89 15.01
N GLY A 21 25.11 31.35 15.60
CA GLY A 21 24.39 30.58 16.60
C GLY A 21 23.96 29.26 15.93
N ALA A 22 24.72 28.19 16.18
CA ALA A 22 24.21 26.85 16.00
C ALA A 22 22.98 26.74 16.92
N MET A 23 21.78 26.86 16.33
CA MET A 23 20.58 26.40 17.01
C MET A 23 20.81 24.89 17.18
N ALA A 24 21.14 24.49 18.40
CA ALA A 24 21.05 23.09 18.79
C ALA A 24 19.60 22.70 18.53
N ASP A 25 19.40 21.77 17.58
CA ASP A 25 18.13 21.07 17.40
C ASP A 25 17.80 20.47 18.78
N THR A 26 16.88 21.12 19.48
CA THR A 26 16.27 20.52 20.68
C THR A 26 15.65 19.22 20.20
N PRO A 27 16.00 18.04 20.77
CA PRO A 27 15.34 16.80 20.39
C PRO A 27 13.84 17.04 20.51
N GLY A 28 13.10 16.96 19.38
CA GLY A 28 11.68 17.25 19.36
C GLY A 28 10.99 16.44 20.44
N ALA A 29 10.10 17.08 21.21
CA ALA A 29 9.34 16.41 22.25
C ALA A 29 8.70 15.13 21.69
N VAL A 30 8.82 14.01 22.42
CA VAL A 30 8.23 12.73 22.01
C VAL A 30 6.72 12.94 21.89
N GLU A 31 6.23 12.87 20.65
CA GLU A 31 4.80 13.02 20.35
C GLU A 31 4.06 11.78 20.86
N VAL A 32 3.13 11.97 21.77
CA VAL A 32 2.28 10.92 22.36
C VAL A 32 0.81 11.32 22.21
N PRO A 33 -0.13 10.35 22.08
CA PRO A 33 -1.56 10.65 22.09
C PRO A 33 -1.96 11.30 23.42
N SER A 34 -3.01 12.13 23.41
CA SER A 34 -3.57 12.71 24.64
C SER A 34 -4.01 11.63 25.62
N PRO A 35 -4.18 11.92 26.94
CA PRO A 35 -4.69 10.94 27.90
C PRO A 35 -6.03 10.32 27.49
N GLU A 36 -6.94 11.12 26.94
CA GLU A 36 -8.23 10.67 26.40
C GLU A 36 -8.05 9.72 25.22
N ALA A 37 -7.19 10.10 24.25
CA ALA A 37 -6.88 9.27 23.09
C ALA A 37 -6.19 7.96 23.49
N GLN A 38 -5.34 7.95 24.54
CA GLN A 38 -4.71 6.74 25.06
C GLN A 38 -5.76 5.78 25.64
N ALA A 39 -6.72 6.30 26.43
CA ALA A 39 -7.82 5.51 26.97
C ALA A 39 -8.70 4.93 25.84
N GLU A 40 -8.96 5.74 24.81
CA GLU A 40 -9.72 5.33 23.63
C GLU A 40 -8.98 4.25 22.84
N ILE A 41 -7.67 4.38 22.60
CA ILE A 41 -6.83 3.35 21.96
C ILE A 41 -6.97 2.02 22.69
N LEU A 42 -6.74 1.97 24.01
CA LEU A 42 -6.82 0.74 24.78
C LEU A 42 -8.21 0.09 24.70
N ASN A 43 -9.27 0.91 24.81
CA ASN A 43 -10.64 0.42 24.73
C ASN A 43 -11.01 -0.13 23.34
N LEU A 44 -10.51 0.48 22.26
CA LEU A 44 -10.72 0.00 20.91
C LEU A 44 -9.96 -1.30 20.65
N LEU A 45 -8.69 -1.36 21.07
CA LEU A 45 -7.86 -2.56 20.91
C LEU A 45 -8.44 -3.76 21.67
N GLU A 46 -8.79 -3.59 22.91
CA GLU A 46 -9.35 -4.66 23.77
C GLU A 46 -10.68 -5.21 23.23
N ARG A 47 -11.51 -4.37 22.63
CA ARG A 47 -12.83 -4.80 22.11
C ARG A 47 -12.79 -5.31 20.69
N GLN A 48 -11.91 -4.78 19.82
CA GLN A 48 -12.06 -4.94 18.36
C GLN A 48 -10.80 -5.45 17.66
N ALA A 49 -9.62 -5.40 18.30
CA ALA A 49 -8.40 -5.84 17.62
C ALA A 49 -8.46 -7.35 17.32
N LEU A 50 -7.93 -7.73 16.16
CA LEU A 50 -7.97 -9.11 15.67
C LEU A 50 -7.32 -10.12 16.63
N TYR A 51 -6.23 -9.71 17.29
CA TYR A 51 -5.48 -10.55 18.23
C TYR A 51 -5.55 -10.02 19.68
N ARG A 52 -6.66 -9.40 20.07
CA ARG A 52 -6.85 -8.80 21.39
C ARG A 52 -6.59 -9.75 22.56
N ASP A 53 -6.84 -11.04 22.35
CA ASP A 53 -6.64 -12.06 23.37
C ASP A 53 -5.16 -12.40 23.66
N ARG A 54 -4.23 -11.82 22.86
CA ARG A 54 -2.77 -11.96 23.07
C ARG A 54 -2.20 -10.92 24.05
N VAL A 55 -3.00 -9.97 24.52
CA VAL A 55 -2.58 -8.86 25.40
C VAL A 55 -3.21 -9.01 26.77
N ASP A 56 -2.38 -8.91 27.82
CA ASP A 56 -2.87 -8.71 29.18
C ASP A 56 -3.23 -7.23 29.38
N TRP A 57 -4.51 -6.92 29.22
CA TRP A 57 -5.02 -5.55 29.31
C TRP A 57 -4.92 -4.98 30.72
N GLY A 58 -5.01 -5.80 31.77
CA GLY A 58 -4.84 -5.41 33.17
C GLY A 58 -3.42 -4.93 33.42
N ALA A 59 -2.44 -5.78 33.11
CA ALA A 59 -1.03 -5.45 33.23
C ALA A 59 -0.63 -4.24 32.35
N THR A 60 -1.19 -4.13 31.14
CA THR A 60 -0.93 -2.99 30.24
C THR A 60 -1.40 -1.68 30.86
N ARG A 61 -2.58 -1.62 31.48
CA ARG A 61 -3.09 -0.41 32.17
C ARG A 61 -2.24 -0.05 33.37
N VAL A 62 -1.79 -1.01 34.18
CA VAL A 62 -0.89 -0.76 35.32
C VAL A 62 0.43 -0.19 34.85
N ARG A 63 1.05 -0.74 33.79
CA ARG A 63 2.28 -0.22 33.20
C ARG A 63 2.11 1.22 32.69
N LEU A 64 0.97 1.52 32.06
CA LEU A 64 0.69 2.87 31.55
C LEU A 64 0.52 3.89 32.71
N GLN A 65 -0.11 3.49 33.81
CA GLN A 65 -0.21 4.32 35.01
C GLN A 65 1.16 4.56 35.65
N SER A 66 2.00 3.55 35.75
CA SER A 66 3.36 3.66 36.31
C SER A 66 4.26 4.57 35.47
N ALA A 67 3.96 4.72 34.17
CA ALA A 67 4.70 5.57 33.24
C ALA A 67 4.17 7.03 33.14
N GLN A 68 3.32 7.51 34.08
CA GLN A 68 2.64 8.82 33.96
C GLN A 68 3.60 10.00 33.79
N GLY A 69 4.78 9.94 34.39
CA GLY A 69 5.83 10.99 34.29
C GLY A 69 6.77 10.87 33.10
N ASP A 70 6.65 9.79 32.28
CA ASP A 70 7.58 9.52 31.19
C ASP A 70 6.81 9.31 29.86
N PRO A 71 6.72 10.34 28.98
CA PRO A 71 6.07 10.23 27.70
C PRO A 71 6.63 9.14 26.78
N ALA A 72 7.96 8.91 26.82
CA ALA A 72 8.59 7.90 25.98
C ALA A 72 8.22 6.47 26.41
N GLN A 73 8.21 6.22 27.71
CA GLN A 73 7.79 4.93 28.27
C GLN A 73 6.29 4.68 28.03
N ARG A 74 5.44 5.70 28.18
CA ARG A 74 4.00 5.60 27.85
C ARG A 74 3.79 5.22 26.39
N LEU A 75 4.48 5.89 25.48
CA LEU A 75 4.41 5.58 24.04
C LEU A 75 4.89 4.14 23.73
N ALA A 76 5.94 3.69 24.42
CA ALA A 76 6.45 2.33 24.27
C ALA A 76 5.40 1.28 24.69
N VAL A 77 4.73 1.46 25.82
CA VAL A 77 3.66 0.58 26.30
C VAL A 77 2.48 0.53 25.31
N LEU A 78 2.07 1.69 24.79
CA LEU A 78 0.99 1.76 23.79
C LEU A 78 1.38 1.08 22.48
N ARG A 79 2.60 1.32 21.99
CA ARG A 79 3.09 0.69 20.75
C ARG A 79 3.16 -0.83 20.86
N GLU A 80 3.61 -1.33 22.02
CA GLU A 80 3.62 -2.76 22.29
C GLU A 80 2.20 -3.36 22.27
N ALA A 81 1.26 -2.73 22.97
CA ALA A 81 -0.14 -3.16 22.98
C ALA A 81 -0.75 -3.16 21.57
N ILE A 82 -0.50 -2.10 20.78
CA ILE A 82 -0.94 -2.01 19.39
C ILE A 82 -0.30 -3.14 18.58
N ALA A 83 1.03 -3.29 18.63
CA ALA A 83 1.75 -4.27 17.82
C ALA A 83 1.26 -5.70 18.09
N VAL A 84 1.13 -6.09 19.36
CA VAL A 84 0.70 -7.44 19.74
C VAL A 84 -0.76 -7.70 19.35
N SER A 85 -1.66 -6.77 19.66
CA SER A 85 -3.10 -6.95 19.39
C SER A 85 -3.47 -6.85 17.90
N THR A 86 -2.61 -6.26 17.08
CA THR A 86 -2.85 -6.06 15.63
C THR A 86 -1.93 -6.92 14.74
N GLY A 87 -1.08 -7.76 15.32
CA GLY A 87 -0.13 -8.57 14.55
C GLY A 87 0.89 -7.71 13.77
N ASN A 88 1.34 -6.60 14.34
CA ASN A 88 2.25 -5.60 13.75
C ASN A 88 1.71 -4.87 12.49
N HIS A 89 0.42 -4.96 12.20
CA HIS A 89 -0.18 -4.25 11.05
C HIS A 89 -0.93 -2.97 11.47
N GLY A 90 -1.29 -2.82 12.72
CA GLY A 90 -1.90 -1.59 13.25
C GLY A 90 -0.86 -0.55 13.64
N GLY A 91 -1.33 0.66 13.95
CA GLY A 91 -0.45 1.73 14.35
C GLY A 91 -1.19 2.98 14.79
N TRP A 92 -0.56 3.75 15.67
CA TRP A 92 -0.99 5.11 15.96
C TRP A 92 -0.18 6.10 15.14
N THR A 93 -0.83 7.11 14.57
CA THR A 93 -0.19 8.12 13.72
C THR A 93 -0.91 9.46 13.78
N THR A 94 -0.17 10.52 13.53
CA THR A 94 -0.72 11.86 13.30
C THR A 94 -0.92 12.13 11.81
N THR A 95 -1.70 13.15 11.47
CA THR A 95 -1.93 13.54 10.07
C THR A 95 -0.63 13.89 9.35
N GLN A 96 0.32 14.54 10.06
CA GLN A 96 1.63 14.88 9.51
C GLN A 96 2.43 13.62 9.12
N ARG A 97 2.61 12.68 10.05
CA ARG A 97 3.33 11.44 9.79
C ARG A 97 2.69 10.59 8.70
N GLN A 98 1.36 10.63 8.62
CA GLN A 98 0.63 9.95 7.54
C GLN A 98 0.93 10.57 6.18
N SER A 99 0.99 11.91 6.10
CA SER A 99 1.35 12.64 4.86
C SER A 99 2.78 12.32 4.41
N GLU A 100 3.74 12.29 5.34
CA GLU A 100 5.13 11.92 5.06
C GLU A 100 5.26 10.47 4.58
N SER A 101 4.51 9.55 5.19
CA SER A 101 4.48 8.14 4.77
C SER A 101 3.91 7.97 3.37
N LEU A 102 2.84 8.71 3.04
CA LEU A 102 2.25 8.71 1.71
C LEU A 102 3.23 9.25 0.66
N ALA A 103 3.93 10.35 0.95
CA ALA A 103 4.92 10.91 0.03
C ALA A 103 6.04 9.90 -0.29
N ARG A 104 6.55 9.18 0.73
CA ARG A 104 7.54 8.12 0.52
C ARG A 104 7.00 6.97 -0.33
N ALA A 105 5.76 6.53 -0.08
CA ALA A 105 5.13 5.48 -0.86
C ALA A 105 4.92 5.88 -2.33
N GLN A 106 4.54 7.14 -2.58
CA GLN A 106 4.39 7.68 -3.93
C GLN A 106 5.72 7.75 -4.69
N GLN A 107 6.81 8.16 -4.02
CA GLN A 107 8.16 8.17 -4.62
C GLN A 107 8.62 6.75 -4.99
N ALA A 108 8.42 5.79 -4.09
CA ALA A 108 8.75 4.39 -4.36
C ALA A 108 7.95 3.83 -5.56
N GLY A 109 6.65 4.15 -5.61
CA GLY A 109 5.78 3.75 -6.72
C GLY A 109 6.19 4.37 -8.06
N ALA A 110 6.56 5.67 -8.08
CA ALA A 110 7.05 6.33 -9.28
C ALA A 110 8.34 5.68 -9.81
N ALA A 111 9.29 5.38 -8.91
CA ALA A 111 10.53 4.70 -9.26
C ALA A 111 10.28 3.29 -9.81
N ALA A 112 9.27 2.56 -9.29
CA ALA A 112 8.88 1.25 -9.81
C ALA A 112 8.33 1.33 -11.23
N VAL A 113 7.48 2.32 -11.52
CA VAL A 113 6.94 2.57 -12.85
C VAL A 113 8.05 2.94 -13.85
N ASP A 114 9.01 3.77 -13.43
CA ASP A 114 10.14 4.15 -14.31
C ASP A 114 11.08 2.99 -14.58
N ARG A 115 11.35 2.12 -13.59
CA ARG A 115 12.09 0.88 -13.84
C ARG A 115 11.38 -0.04 -14.85
N ALA A 116 10.06 -0.14 -14.76
CA ALA A 116 9.28 -0.94 -15.71
C ALA A 116 9.29 -0.35 -17.13
N LYS A 117 9.35 0.97 -17.28
CA LYS A 117 9.51 1.62 -18.59
C LYS A 117 10.90 1.43 -19.20
N ALA A 118 11.94 1.46 -18.33
CA ALA A 118 13.34 1.30 -18.75
C ALA A 118 13.72 -0.16 -19.03
N ALA A 119 12.89 -1.12 -18.62
CA ALA A 119 13.14 -2.54 -18.88
C ALA A 119 12.71 -2.88 -20.33
N ASP A 120 13.56 -2.64 -21.28
CA ASP A 120 13.39 -2.91 -22.73
C ASP A 120 13.27 -4.41 -23.11
N ALA A 121 13.01 -5.29 -22.14
CA ALA A 121 13.34 -6.70 -22.25
C ALA A 121 12.16 -7.67 -22.19
N VAL A 122 10.91 -7.24 -22.24
CA VAL A 122 9.77 -8.15 -22.30
C VAL A 122 9.27 -8.27 -23.73
N ASP A 123 9.03 -9.52 -24.17
CA ASP A 123 8.47 -9.80 -25.51
C ASP A 123 7.24 -8.93 -25.80
N MET A 124 7.20 -8.35 -26.98
CA MET A 124 6.13 -7.41 -27.38
C MET A 124 4.73 -8.01 -27.33
N ARG A 125 4.60 -9.32 -27.32
CA ARG A 125 3.31 -10.06 -27.18
C ARG A 125 2.79 -10.03 -25.73
N ILE A 126 3.57 -9.59 -24.75
CA ILE A 126 3.21 -9.54 -23.34
C ILE A 126 2.92 -8.10 -22.94
N GLY A 127 1.74 -7.87 -22.34
CA GLY A 127 1.42 -6.62 -21.68
C GLY A 127 2.06 -6.58 -20.29
N TRP A 128 2.61 -5.45 -19.87
CA TRP A 128 3.15 -5.28 -18.52
C TRP A 128 2.53 -4.05 -17.86
N VAL A 129 1.93 -4.24 -16.68
CA VAL A 129 1.36 -3.16 -15.86
C VAL A 129 1.92 -3.23 -14.44
N VAL A 130 2.36 -2.07 -13.93
CA VAL A 130 2.74 -1.89 -12.52
C VAL A 130 1.54 -1.34 -11.77
N ILE A 131 1.22 -1.96 -10.65
CA ILE A 131 0.20 -1.49 -9.71
C ILE A 131 0.92 -1.12 -8.42
N GLU A 132 1.26 0.13 -8.31
CA GLU A 132 1.95 0.69 -7.15
C GLU A 132 1.00 0.89 -5.96
N GLY A 133 1.57 0.99 -4.75
CA GLY A 133 0.82 1.35 -3.54
C GLY A 133 0.14 2.71 -3.69
N TYR A 134 -1.09 2.83 -3.18
CA TYR A 134 -1.88 4.05 -3.33
C TYR A 134 -2.73 4.35 -2.11
N ALA A 135 -2.74 5.61 -1.69
CA ALA A 135 -3.74 6.16 -0.78
C ALA A 135 -4.16 7.55 -1.26
N SER A 136 -5.40 7.92 -1.00
CA SER A 136 -5.90 9.28 -1.23
C SER A 136 -5.24 10.26 -0.24
N THR A 137 -5.23 11.54 -0.60
CA THR A 137 -4.57 12.60 0.17
C THR A 137 -5.09 12.64 1.61
N PRO A 138 -4.22 12.63 2.63
CA PRO A 138 -4.61 12.82 4.02
C PRO A 138 -5.33 14.15 4.22
N GLY A 139 -6.42 14.13 5.00
CA GLY A 139 -7.24 15.33 5.23
C GLY A 139 -8.24 15.68 4.14
N ALA A 140 -8.20 15.04 2.97
CA ALA A 140 -9.20 15.25 1.94
C ALA A 140 -10.62 14.85 2.40
N THR A 141 -11.62 15.57 1.93
CA THR A 141 -13.03 15.27 2.18
C THR A 141 -13.42 13.90 1.59
N PRO A 142 -14.51 13.26 2.05
CA PRO A 142 -14.99 12.01 1.46
C PRO A 142 -15.20 12.09 -0.05
N GLN A 143 -15.75 13.20 -0.56
CA GLN A 143 -15.98 13.42 -1.99
C GLN A 143 -14.67 13.54 -2.77
N GLU A 144 -13.67 14.22 -2.21
CA GLU A 144 -12.34 14.34 -2.82
C GLU A 144 -11.61 13.00 -2.86
N LYS A 145 -11.67 12.22 -1.76
CA LYS A 145 -11.12 10.86 -1.72
C LYS A 145 -11.75 9.97 -2.78
N PHE A 146 -13.09 9.95 -2.84
CA PHE A 146 -13.81 9.17 -3.85
C PHE A 146 -13.37 9.54 -5.28
N ARG A 147 -13.26 10.84 -5.57
CA ARG A 147 -12.82 11.34 -6.87
C ARG A 147 -11.37 10.94 -7.19
N GLN A 148 -10.45 11.05 -6.22
CA GLN A 148 -9.05 10.63 -6.36
C GLN A 148 -8.96 9.11 -6.61
N ASP A 149 -9.74 8.31 -5.89
CA ASP A 149 -9.77 6.86 -6.00
C ASP A 149 -10.30 6.41 -7.37
N ILE A 150 -11.38 7.04 -7.87
CA ILE A 150 -11.90 6.81 -9.22
C ILE A 150 -10.88 7.19 -10.29
N GLN A 151 -10.24 8.35 -10.17
CA GLN A 151 -9.22 8.80 -11.10
C GLN A 151 -8.01 7.85 -11.14
N ARG A 152 -7.61 7.33 -9.98
CA ARG A 152 -6.52 6.36 -9.89
C ARG A 152 -6.87 5.04 -10.59
N ALA A 153 -8.03 4.48 -10.29
CA ALA A 153 -8.51 3.26 -10.93
C ALA A 153 -8.61 3.43 -12.45
N ALA A 154 -9.19 4.55 -12.92
CA ALA A 154 -9.29 4.87 -14.34
C ALA A 154 -7.92 4.98 -15.03
N ARG A 155 -6.91 5.54 -14.33
CA ARG A 155 -5.54 5.64 -14.85
C ARG A 155 -4.92 4.27 -15.11
N TRP A 156 -5.05 3.32 -14.18
CA TRP A 156 -4.54 1.95 -14.39
C TRP A 156 -5.28 1.26 -15.55
N GLN A 157 -6.62 1.41 -15.64
CA GLN A 157 -7.35 0.87 -16.79
C GLN A 157 -6.91 1.51 -18.12
N GLN A 158 -6.60 2.79 -18.12
CA GLN A 158 -6.08 3.47 -19.31
C GLN A 158 -4.69 2.94 -19.72
N VAL A 159 -3.80 2.64 -18.76
CA VAL A 159 -2.51 2.00 -19.02
C VAL A 159 -2.71 0.62 -19.63
N ILE A 160 -3.60 -0.19 -19.07
CA ILE A 160 -3.95 -1.50 -19.64
C ILE A 160 -4.49 -1.33 -21.07
N ARG A 161 -5.47 -0.46 -21.27
CA ARG A 161 -6.07 -0.17 -22.57
C ARG A 161 -5.05 0.29 -23.63
N SER A 162 -4.11 1.14 -23.26
CA SER A 162 -3.08 1.65 -24.18
C SER A 162 -2.10 0.57 -24.66
N LYS A 163 -1.98 -0.51 -23.92
CA LYS A 163 -1.12 -1.67 -24.25
C LYS A 163 -1.89 -2.82 -24.89
N ASP A 164 -3.23 -2.81 -24.81
CA ASP A 164 -4.08 -3.88 -25.39
C ASP A 164 -4.39 -3.57 -26.86
N ASP A 165 -3.43 -3.83 -27.72
CA ASP A 165 -3.52 -3.68 -29.18
C ASP A 165 -4.20 -4.86 -29.90
N GLY A 166 -4.56 -5.93 -29.14
CA GLY A 166 -5.11 -7.16 -29.66
C GLY A 166 -4.05 -8.23 -29.98
N ALA A 167 -2.77 -7.88 -30.00
CA ALA A 167 -1.66 -8.81 -30.19
C ALA A 167 -1.14 -9.41 -28.88
N ARG A 168 -1.60 -8.92 -27.73
CA ARG A 168 -1.16 -9.41 -26.42
C ARG A 168 -1.69 -10.81 -26.16
N CYS A 169 -0.79 -11.76 -25.94
CA CYS A 169 -1.13 -13.14 -25.62
C CYS A 169 -1.14 -13.43 -24.11
N GLY A 170 -0.57 -12.51 -23.30
CA GLY A 170 -0.51 -12.63 -21.85
C GLY A 170 -0.13 -11.30 -21.19
N TRP A 171 -0.21 -11.26 -19.86
CA TRP A 171 0.03 -10.05 -19.09
C TRP A 171 0.92 -10.31 -17.87
N ILE A 172 1.80 -9.36 -17.57
CA ILE A 172 2.49 -9.27 -16.30
C ILE A 172 1.82 -8.18 -15.47
N VAL A 173 1.43 -8.53 -14.25
CA VAL A 173 0.98 -7.59 -13.21
C VAL A 173 2.05 -7.52 -12.12
N ASP A 174 2.69 -6.37 -12.01
CA ASP A 174 3.81 -6.16 -11.11
C ASP A 174 3.36 -5.44 -9.84
N LEU A 175 3.38 -6.17 -8.72
CA LEU A 175 3.03 -5.73 -7.39
C LEU A 175 4.25 -5.65 -6.46
N ARG A 176 5.49 -5.87 -6.95
CA ARG A 176 6.70 -6.01 -6.12
C ARG A 176 6.96 -4.82 -5.21
N ASP A 177 6.58 -3.61 -5.63
CA ASP A 177 6.74 -2.37 -4.85
C ASP A 177 5.40 -1.84 -4.29
N ASN A 178 4.35 -2.65 -4.27
CA ASN A 178 3.06 -2.26 -3.72
C ASN A 178 3.01 -2.48 -2.20
N SER A 179 3.40 -1.48 -1.44
CA SER A 179 3.37 -1.53 0.03
C SER A 179 1.97 -1.36 0.65
N GLY A 180 0.92 -1.25 -0.17
CA GLY A 180 -0.46 -1.14 0.28
C GLY A 180 -1.08 0.25 0.14
N GLY A 181 -2.02 0.55 1.03
CA GLY A 181 -2.81 1.79 1.06
C GLY A 181 -4.31 1.53 0.90
N ASN A 182 -4.95 1.99 -0.18
CA ASN A 182 -6.36 1.72 -0.48
C ASN A 182 -6.48 0.67 -1.59
N MET A 183 -6.97 -0.51 -1.24
CA MET A 183 -7.10 -1.63 -2.18
C MET A 183 -8.21 -1.44 -3.22
N TRP A 184 -9.25 -0.65 -2.93
CA TRP A 184 -10.43 -0.57 -3.79
C TRP A 184 -10.14 -0.01 -5.18
N PRO A 185 -9.41 1.12 -5.33
CA PRO A 185 -9.00 1.57 -6.66
C PRO A 185 -8.01 0.61 -7.34
N MET A 186 -7.20 -0.15 -6.58
CA MET A 186 -6.30 -1.17 -7.16
C MET A 186 -7.12 -2.29 -7.81
N LEU A 187 -8.10 -2.86 -7.08
CA LEU A 187 -8.98 -3.92 -7.59
C LEU A 187 -9.79 -3.43 -8.80
N LEU A 188 -10.40 -2.24 -8.71
CA LEU A 188 -11.17 -1.67 -9.82
C LEU A 188 -10.27 -1.33 -11.03
N GLY A 189 -9.05 -0.85 -10.78
CA GLY A 189 -8.06 -0.57 -11.83
C GLY A 189 -7.58 -1.84 -12.55
N MET A 190 -7.42 -2.94 -11.82
CA MET A 190 -7.03 -4.25 -12.38
C MET A 190 -8.22 -5.05 -12.93
N ALA A 191 -9.46 -4.60 -12.77
CA ALA A 191 -10.66 -5.34 -13.17
C ALA A 191 -10.62 -5.87 -14.62
N PRO A 192 -10.08 -5.15 -15.64
CA PRO A 192 -9.96 -5.68 -16.99
C PRO A 192 -9.16 -6.98 -17.08
N LEU A 193 -8.14 -7.14 -16.22
CA LEU A 193 -7.29 -8.31 -16.16
C LEU A 193 -7.78 -9.36 -15.15
N LEU A 194 -8.40 -8.92 -14.04
CA LEU A 194 -8.89 -9.80 -12.96
C LEU A 194 -10.13 -10.57 -13.36
N ARG A 195 -11.06 -9.94 -14.08
CA ARG A 195 -12.30 -10.59 -14.51
C ARG A 195 -12.05 -11.58 -15.61
N THR A 196 -12.70 -12.73 -15.52
CA THR A 196 -12.68 -13.79 -16.53
C THR A 196 -13.96 -13.80 -17.37
N SER A 197 -15.03 -13.13 -16.88
CA SER A 197 -16.31 -12.96 -17.55
C SER A 197 -16.63 -11.47 -17.73
N VAL A 198 -17.16 -11.12 -18.89
CA VAL A 198 -17.62 -9.74 -19.16
C VAL A 198 -19.03 -9.48 -18.67
N VAL A 199 -19.81 -10.54 -18.43
CA VAL A 199 -21.24 -10.44 -18.07
C VAL A 199 -21.49 -10.73 -16.59
N ASN A 200 -20.72 -11.65 -15.97
CA ASN A 200 -20.94 -12.08 -14.61
C ASN A 200 -20.17 -11.21 -13.61
N ASN A 201 -20.74 -10.99 -12.46
CA ASN A 201 -20.02 -10.48 -11.31
C ASN A 201 -19.09 -11.58 -10.77
N GLU A 202 -17.91 -11.21 -10.31
CA GLU A 202 -16.90 -12.16 -9.83
C GLU A 202 -16.40 -11.76 -8.43
N ASP A 203 -16.51 -12.69 -7.49
CA ASP A 203 -15.84 -12.57 -6.21
C ASP A 203 -14.34 -12.79 -6.39
N VAL A 204 -13.54 -11.83 -5.93
CA VAL A 204 -12.08 -11.87 -6.06
C VAL A 204 -11.35 -12.03 -4.74
N GLY A 205 -12.08 -12.03 -3.62
CA GLY A 205 -11.57 -12.23 -2.28
C GLY A 205 -12.59 -11.82 -1.23
N SER A 206 -12.17 -11.81 0.03
CA SER A 206 -13.02 -11.41 1.16
C SER A 206 -12.22 -10.90 2.35
N PHE A 207 -12.90 -10.18 3.23
CA PHE A 207 -12.50 -10.04 4.62
C PHE A 207 -13.25 -11.08 5.47
N GLU A 208 -12.51 -11.86 6.23
CA GLU A 208 -13.11 -12.71 7.26
C GLU A 208 -13.39 -11.84 8.50
N THR A 209 -14.63 -11.72 8.88
CA THR A 209 -15.10 -10.98 10.06
C THR A 209 -15.76 -11.91 11.06
N ALA A 210 -16.02 -11.43 12.27
CA ALA A 210 -16.77 -12.20 13.28
C ALA A 210 -18.20 -12.56 12.82
N GLN A 211 -18.75 -11.85 11.83
CA GLN A 211 -20.07 -12.08 11.26
C GLN A 211 -20.04 -12.94 9.97
N GLY A 212 -18.86 -13.39 9.58
CA GLY A 212 -18.63 -14.15 8.35
C GLY A 212 -17.92 -13.36 7.27
N PRO A 213 -17.75 -13.94 6.06
CA PRO A 213 -16.96 -13.34 4.99
C PRO A 213 -17.69 -12.17 4.33
N GLU A 214 -17.02 -11.04 4.25
CA GLU A 214 -17.41 -9.89 3.44
C GLU A 214 -16.72 -9.94 2.09
N ARG A 215 -17.42 -10.42 1.07
CA ARG A 215 -16.90 -10.62 -0.30
C ARG A 215 -16.48 -9.31 -0.96
N TRP A 216 -15.40 -9.37 -1.72
CA TRP A 216 -14.97 -8.34 -2.67
C TRP A 216 -15.41 -8.78 -4.06
N THR A 217 -16.39 -8.10 -4.61
CA THR A 217 -17.01 -8.47 -5.88
C THR A 217 -16.70 -7.43 -6.95
N LEU A 218 -16.18 -7.86 -8.08
CA LEU A 218 -16.04 -7.02 -9.27
C LEU A 218 -17.27 -7.18 -10.17
N THR A 219 -17.87 -6.05 -10.50
CA THR A 219 -18.97 -5.95 -11.51
C THR A 219 -18.44 -5.34 -12.80
N ALA A 220 -19.32 -5.07 -13.77
CA ALA A 220 -18.95 -4.37 -15.00
C ALA A 220 -18.49 -2.92 -14.73
N THR A 221 -18.99 -2.28 -13.68
CA THR A 221 -18.80 -0.85 -13.38
C THR A 221 -18.06 -0.58 -12.06
N ALA A 222 -18.09 -1.52 -11.12
CA ALA A 222 -17.80 -1.26 -9.74
C ALA A 222 -16.97 -2.36 -9.05
N VAL A 223 -16.35 -2.00 -7.93
CA VAL A 223 -15.94 -2.93 -6.89
C VAL A 223 -16.86 -2.78 -5.69
N GLN A 224 -17.32 -3.91 -5.17
CA GLN A 224 -18.25 -4.00 -4.04
C GLN A 224 -17.59 -4.70 -2.85
N ARG A 225 -18.06 -4.37 -1.63
CA ARG A 225 -17.80 -5.10 -0.39
C ARG A 225 -19.13 -5.52 0.22
N ALA A 226 -19.32 -6.80 0.49
CA ALA A 226 -20.57 -7.35 1.03
C ALA A 226 -21.82 -6.87 0.24
N GLY A 227 -21.74 -6.88 -1.10
CA GLY A 227 -22.80 -6.47 -2.01
C GLY A 227 -23.05 -4.96 -2.13
N LYS A 228 -22.29 -4.11 -1.40
CA LYS A 228 -22.40 -2.65 -1.47
C LYS A 228 -21.26 -2.07 -2.30
N SER A 229 -21.57 -1.19 -3.26
CA SER A 229 -20.55 -0.49 -4.05
C SER A 229 -19.66 0.38 -3.16
N VAL A 230 -18.36 0.16 -3.28
CA VAL A 230 -17.32 0.97 -2.63
C VAL A 230 -16.80 2.03 -3.60
N LEU A 231 -16.49 1.61 -4.83
CA LEU A 231 -16.15 2.50 -5.95
C LEU A 231 -16.92 2.05 -7.18
N ASP A 232 -17.49 3.01 -7.91
CA ASP A 232 -18.26 2.77 -9.12
C ASP A 232 -17.92 3.84 -10.15
N PHE A 233 -17.61 3.43 -11.38
CA PHE A 233 -17.38 4.33 -12.51
C PHE A 233 -18.69 4.94 -13.05
N GLY A 234 -19.87 4.39 -12.67
CA GLY A 234 -21.17 4.77 -13.24
C GLY A 234 -21.37 4.31 -14.70
N GLN A 235 -20.38 3.69 -15.28
CA GLN A 235 -20.38 3.12 -16.63
C GLN A 235 -19.45 1.91 -16.70
N SER A 236 -19.60 1.07 -17.72
CA SER A 236 -18.74 -0.10 -17.89
C SER A 236 -17.27 0.30 -17.99
N GLY A 237 -16.43 -0.36 -17.19
CA GLY A 237 -14.99 -0.24 -17.26
C GLY A 237 -14.43 -0.80 -18.57
N TYR A 238 -13.12 -0.65 -18.75
CA TYR A 238 -12.46 -1.22 -19.92
C TYR A 238 -12.56 -2.75 -19.92
N VAL A 239 -12.79 -3.33 -21.08
CA VAL A 239 -12.78 -4.79 -21.30
C VAL A 239 -11.63 -5.11 -22.25
N LEU A 240 -10.81 -6.12 -21.90
CA LEU A 240 -9.72 -6.57 -22.75
C LEU A 240 -10.25 -7.09 -24.10
N ARG A 241 -9.46 -6.91 -25.15
CA ARG A 241 -9.74 -7.53 -26.47
C ARG A 241 -9.71 -9.04 -26.39
N GLN A 242 -8.93 -9.59 -25.44
CA GLN A 242 -8.89 -11.01 -25.12
C GLN A 242 -9.17 -11.23 -23.63
N PRO A 243 -10.45 -11.30 -23.22
CA PRO A 243 -10.83 -11.56 -21.84
C PRO A 243 -10.30 -12.93 -21.40
N GLY A 244 -9.86 -13.03 -20.14
CA GLY A 244 -9.34 -14.28 -19.60
C GLY A 244 -7.91 -14.63 -20.01
N ALA A 245 -7.18 -13.74 -20.70
CA ALA A 245 -5.77 -13.95 -21.05
C ALA A 245 -4.93 -14.41 -19.84
N PRO A 246 -3.85 -15.20 -20.06
CA PRO A 246 -2.91 -15.62 -19.03
C PRO A 246 -2.28 -14.41 -18.30
N VAL A 247 -2.11 -14.53 -16.98
CA VAL A 247 -1.51 -13.47 -16.16
C VAL A 247 -0.42 -14.04 -15.26
N ALA A 248 0.78 -13.45 -15.35
CA ALA A 248 1.86 -13.64 -14.37
C ALA A 248 1.82 -12.50 -13.36
N VAL A 249 1.77 -12.83 -12.07
CA VAL A 249 1.72 -11.85 -10.97
C VAL A 249 3.06 -11.83 -10.24
N LEU A 250 3.73 -10.66 -10.23
CA LEU A 250 5.01 -10.49 -9.55
C LEU A 250 4.81 -9.81 -8.20
N PHE A 251 5.37 -10.38 -7.14
CA PHE A 251 5.36 -9.77 -5.82
C PHE A 251 6.57 -10.18 -4.97
N GLY A 252 6.73 -9.57 -3.81
CA GLY A 252 7.86 -9.84 -2.93
C GLY A 252 7.76 -9.19 -1.56
N PRO A 253 8.86 -9.10 -0.79
CA PRO A 253 8.84 -8.63 0.60
C PRO A 253 8.37 -7.19 0.80
N ARG A 254 8.36 -6.37 -0.25
CA ARG A 254 7.81 -5.00 -0.21
C ARG A 254 6.32 -4.94 -0.53
N THR A 255 5.72 -6.05 -0.98
CA THR A 255 4.27 -6.16 -1.18
C THR A 255 3.60 -6.38 0.15
N GLY A 256 2.78 -5.42 0.62
CA GLY A 256 2.16 -5.49 1.94
C GLY A 256 0.73 -4.94 1.98
N SER A 257 -0.04 -5.33 2.97
CA SER A 257 -1.38 -4.80 3.25
C SER A 257 -2.31 -4.86 2.03
N SER A 258 -2.81 -3.72 1.52
CA SER A 258 -3.62 -3.67 0.29
C SER A 258 -2.91 -4.22 -0.95
N GLY A 259 -1.56 -4.25 -0.96
CA GLY A 259 -0.79 -4.98 -1.96
C GLY A 259 -1.01 -6.49 -1.86
N GLU A 260 -1.08 -7.02 -0.63
CA GLU A 260 -1.40 -8.43 -0.38
C GLU A 260 -2.86 -8.76 -0.71
N ALA A 261 -3.81 -7.84 -0.46
CA ALA A 261 -5.18 -7.96 -0.95
C ALA A 261 -5.22 -8.08 -2.49
N SER A 262 -4.38 -7.27 -3.16
CA SER A 262 -4.22 -7.34 -4.62
C SER A 262 -3.65 -8.68 -5.07
N VAL A 263 -2.68 -9.25 -4.36
CA VAL A 263 -2.15 -10.60 -4.65
C VAL A 263 -3.24 -11.67 -4.45
N LEU A 264 -3.98 -11.62 -3.34
CA LEU A 264 -5.06 -12.57 -3.04
C LEU A 264 -6.15 -12.56 -4.11
N ALA A 265 -6.46 -11.39 -4.69
CA ALA A 265 -7.45 -11.29 -5.76
C ALA A 265 -7.08 -12.10 -7.02
N TRP A 266 -5.79 -12.39 -7.24
CA TRP A 266 -5.32 -13.22 -8.34
C TRP A 266 -5.34 -14.71 -8.03
N ARG A 267 -5.29 -15.10 -6.75
CA ARG A 267 -5.29 -16.49 -6.34
C ARG A 267 -6.60 -17.19 -6.71
N GLY A 268 -6.49 -18.34 -7.36
CA GLY A 268 -7.64 -19.09 -7.85
C GLY A 268 -8.27 -18.54 -9.14
N ARG A 269 -7.75 -17.45 -9.72
CA ARG A 269 -8.12 -17.03 -11.07
C ARG A 269 -7.51 -18.03 -12.09
N PRO A 270 -8.29 -18.55 -13.06
CA PRO A 270 -7.76 -19.39 -14.12
C PRO A 270 -6.60 -18.73 -14.89
N GLN A 271 -5.71 -19.53 -15.42
CA GLN A 271 -4.57 -19.09 -16.24
C GLN A 271 -3.74 -17.99 -15.54
N THR A 272 -3.53 -18.13 -14.23
CA THR A 272 -2.75 -17.20 -13.43
C THR A 272 -1.68 -17.96 -12.66
N ARG A 273 -0.46 -17.41 -12.62
CA ARG A 273 0.65 -17.92 -11.83
C ARG A 273 1.44 -16.77 -11.22
N SER A 274 1.88 -16.94 -9.99
CA SER A 274 2.64 -15.92 -9.25
C SER A 274 4.11 -16.29 -9.12
N PHE A 275 4.97 -15.24 -9.13
CA PHE A 275 6.42 -15.35 -9.14
C PHE A 275 7.04 -14.34 -8.18
N GLY A 276 8.19 -14.69 -7.58
CA GLY A 276 8.97 -13.80 -6.74
C GLY A 276 9.25 -14.37 -5.36
N GLN A 277 9.04 -13.57 -4.32
CA GLN A 277 9.33 -13.92 -2.94
C GLN A 277 8.09 -13.72 -2.06
N PRO A 278 8.04 -14.31 -0.85
CA PRO A 278 6.95 -14.10 0.10
C PRO A 278 6.72 -12.61 0.38
N THR A 279 5.45 -12.24 0.57
CA THR A 279 5.02 -10.87 0.89
C THR A 279 5.47 -10.40 2.28
N ALA A 280 5.14 -9.18 2.66
CA ALA A 280 5.45 -8.59 3.97
C ALA A 280 4.85 -9.40 5.15
N GLY A 281 3.67 -10.01 4.96
CA GLY A 281 3.03 -10.83 5.98
C GLY A 281 2.03 -10.08 6.85
N VAL A 282 1.34 -9.11 6.24
CA VAL A 282 0.27 -8.31 6.85
C VAL A 282 -1.00 -8.37 5.99
N SER A 283 -1.36 -9.58 5.54
CA SER A 283 -2.58 -9.85 4.74
C SER A 283 -3.85 -9.79 5.59
N THR A 284 -4.00 -8.68 6.33
CA THR A 284 -5.11 -8.38 7.25
C THR A 284 -5.74 -7.03 6.91
N GLY A 285 -6.98 -6.82 7.34
CA GLY A 285 -7.72 -5.58 7.08
C GLY A 285 -7.71 -4.63 8.28
N ASN A 286 -7.44 -3.35 7.99
CA ASN A 286 -7.48 -2.28 8.98
C ASN A 286 -8.71 -1.41 8.81
N VAL A 287 -9.27 -0.95 9.95
CA VAL A 287 -10.17 0.20 10.02
C VAL A 287 -9.40 1.39 10.60
N VAL A 288 -9.72 2.59 10.15
CA VAL A 288 -9.11 3.83 10.66
C VAL A 288 -10.07 4.46 11.64
N GLN A 289 -9.64 4.63 12.89
CA GLN A 289 -10.37 5.35 13.92
C GLN A 289 -9.74 6.71 14.14
N THR A 290 -10.54 7.78 14.10
CA THR A 290 -10.09 9.12 14.50
C THR A 290 -10.31 9.24 15.99
N LEU A 291 -9.26 9.61 16.74
CA LEU A 291 -9.24 9.70 18.17
C LEU A 291 -9.62 11.11 18.64
N ALA A 292 -9.88 11.26 19.95
CA ALA A 292 -10.33 12.52 20.56
C ALA A 292 -9.37 13.71 20.32
N ASP A 293 -8.05 13.45 20.19
CA ASP A 293 -7.02 14.46 19.90
C ASP A 293 -6.80 14.71 18.40
N GLY A 294 -7.63 14.11 17.53
CA GLY A 294 -7.51 14.21 16.07
C GLY A 294 -6.46 13.28 15.46
N SER A 295 -5.67 12.59 16.28
CA SER A 295 -4.77 11.54 15.80
C SER A 295 -5.56 10.30 15.32
N ARG A 296 -4.90 9.30 14.76
CA ARG A 296 -5.55 8.14 14.15
C ARG A 296 -4.96 6.83 14.65
N LEU A 297 -5.84 5.89 14.91
CA LEU A 297 -5.51 4.49 15.15
C LEU A 297 -5.85 3.67 13.90
N LEU A 298 -4.85 2.99 13.34
CA LEU A 298 -5.06 1.92 12.38
C LEU A 298 -5.30 0.65 13.18
N LEU A 299 -6.52 0.15 13.16
CA LEU A 299 -6.96 -0.98 13.96
C LEU A 299 -7.18 -2.19 13.06
N THR A 300 -6.35 -3.21 13.21
CA THR A 300 -6.50 -4.49 12.49
C THR A 300 -7.65 -5.28 13.06
N THR A 301 -8.63 -5.62 12.22
CA THR A 301 -9.88 -6.25 12.67
C THR A 301 -10.25 -7.52 11.91
N THR A 302 -9.66 -7.76 10.72
CA THR A 302 -10.07 -8.85 9.83
C THR A 302 -8.88 -9.53 9.19
N VAL A 303 -9.06 -10.76 8.74
CA VAL A 303 -8.11 -11.50 7.88
C VAL A 303 -8.58 -11.38 6.43
N MET A 304 -7.64 -11.19 5.50
CA MET A 304 -7.91 -11.23 4.07
C MET A 304 -7.87 -12.66 3.55
N ARG A 305 -8.78 -12.99 2.64
CA ARG A 305 -8.86 -14.30 1.99
C ARG A 305 -9.01 -14.18 0.48
N ASP A 306 -8.51 -15.17 -0.26
CA ASP A 306 -8.69 -15.28 -1.69
C ASP A 306 -10.12 -15.71 -2.08
N ARG A 307 -10.41 -15.84 -3.36
CA ARG A 307 -11.72 -16.24 -3.88
C ARG A 307 -12.15 -17.67 -3.49
N ASN A 308 -11.24 -18.47 -2.96
CA ASN A 308 -11.47 -19.81 -2.45
C ASN A 308 -11.45 -19.88 -0.91
N ASP A 309 -11.60 -18.75 -0.24
CA ASP A 309 -11.58 -18.59 1.23
C ASP A 309 -10.28 -19.02 1.91
N ARG A 310 -9.14 -18.98 1.20
CA ARG A 310 -7.81 -19.28 1.73
C ARG A 310 -7.07 -18.00 2.08
N GLY A 311 -6.48 -17.97 3.28
CA GLY A 311 -5.71 -16.86 3.82
C GLY A 311 -5.71 -16.93 5.34
N ASP A 312 -4.60 -16.58 5.96
CA ASP A 312 -4.36 -16.67 7.41
C ASP A 312 -3.90 -15.36 8.05
N GLY A 313 -3.83 -14.28 7.26
CA GLY A 313 -3.35 -12.98 7.73
C GLY A 313 -1.82 -12.85 7.75
N LEU A 314 -1.09 -13.87 7.26
CA LEU A 314 0.37 -13.93 7.25
C LEU A 314 0.94 -13.71 5.84
N LYS A 315 2.20 -14.11 5.62
CA LYS A 315 2.88 -14.01 4.33
C LYS A 315 2.19 -14.86 3.26
N ILE A 316 2.09 -14.29 2.07
CA ILE A 316 1.60 -14.99 0.89
C ILE A 316 2.81 -15.51 0.13
N GLU A 317 2.88 -16.83 -0.02
CA GLU A 317 3.91 -17.48 -0.82
C GLU A 317 3.57 -17.41 -2.32
N PRO A 318 4.56 -17.14 -3.21
CA PRO A 318 4.34 -17.26 -4.65
C PRO A 318 4.24 -18.72 -5.10
N ASP A 319 3.58 -18.96 -6.23
CA ASP A 319 3.54 -20.30 -6.84
C ASP A 319 4.94 -20.77 -7.30
N GLN A 320 5.80 -19.80 -7.65
CA GLN A 320 7.20 -20.05 -7.97
C GLN A 320 8.10 -19.05 -7.25
N ARG A 321 8.82 -19.53 -6.24
CA ARG A 321 9.77 -18.71 -5.49
C ARG A 321 11.03 -18.48 -6.30
N ILE A 322 11.40 -17.19 -6.48
CA ILE A 322 12.57 -16.77 -7.24
C ILE A 322 13.18 -15.57 -6.55
N GLU A 323 14.50 -15.55 -6.44
CA GLU A 323 15.25 -14.43 -5.93
C GLU A 323 15.74 -13.52 -7.05
N GLY A 324 15.65 -12.22 -6.83
CA GLY A 324 16.11 -11.19 -7.76
C GLY A 324 15.06 -10.78 -8.79
N ASP A 325 14.98 -9.46 -9.02
CA ASP A 325 13.95 -8.84 -9.86
C ASP A 325 14.03 -9.28 -11.33
N ALA A 326 15.27 -9.36 -11.88
CA ALA A 326 15.47 -9.77 -13.27
C ALA A 326 15.12 -11.25 -13.50
N ALA A 327 15.53 -12.14 -12.60
CA ALA A 327 15.21 -13.55 -12.68
C ALA A 327 13.71 -13.82 -12.53
N THR A 328 13.03 -13.09 -11.64
CA THR A 328 11.58 -13.16 -11.48
C THR A 328 10.85 -12.74 -12.75
N LEU A 329 11.28 -11.65 -13.38
CA LEU A 329 10.70 -11.18 -14.64
C LEU A 329 10.91 -12.19 -15.78
N ALA A 330 12.12 -12.70 -15.94
CA ALA A 330 12.45 -13.67 -16.98
C ALA A 330 11.64 -14.98 -16.84
N ALA A 331 11.46 -15.47 -15.61
CA ALA A 331 10.65 -16.66 -15.36
C ALA A 331 9.16 -16.45 -15.65
N ALA A 332 8.62 -15.28 -15.31
CA ALA A 332 7.24 -14.91 -15.62
C ALA A 332 7.01 -14.80 -17.14
N GLU A 333 7.93 -14.17 -17.85
CA GLU A 333 7.91 -14.09 -19.31
C GLU A 333 7.96 -15.48 -19.97
N ALA A 334 8.93 -16.31 -19.58
CA ALA A 334 9.07 -17.66 -20.10
C ALA A 334 7.80 -18.49 -19.88
N TRP A 335 7.17 -18.37 -18.70
CA TRP A 335 5.92 -19.04 -18.41
C TRP A 335 4.78 -18.55 -19.31
N LEU A 336 4.66 -17.24 -19.54
CA LEU A 336 3.62 -16.66 -20.41
C LEU A 336 3.82 -17.10 -21.86
N LEU A 337 5.05 -17.07 -22.39
CA LEU A 337 5.36 -17.51 -23.74
C LEU A 337 5.08 -19.00 -23.98
N ALA A 338 5.14 -19.82 -22.93
CA ALA A 338 4.77 -21.23 -22.99
C ALA A 338 3.25 -21.49 -22.99
N GLN A 339 2.41 -20.46 -22.74
CA GLN A 339 0.96 -20.64 -22.75
C GLN A 339 0.42 -20.81 -24.18
N PRO A 340 -0.63 -21.62 -24.40
CA PRO A 340 -1.22 -21.85 -25.74
C PRO A 340 -1.60 -20.52 -26.44
N ALA A 341 -2.07 -19.52 -25.70
CA ALA A 341 -2.41 -18.21 -26.22
C ALA A 341 -1.21 -17.49 -26.89
N CYS A 342 0.04 -17.82 -26.53
CA CYS A 342 1.26 -17.21 -27.07
C CYS A 342 1.95 -18.08 -28.14
N GLN A 343 1.64 -19.36 -28.25
CA GLN A 343 2.34 -20.30 -29.16
C GLN A 343 1.87 -20.24 -30.61
N GLY A 344 0.79 -19.56 -30.90
CA GLY A 344 0.24 -19.46 -32.27
C GLY A 344 0.33 -18.06 -32.88
N ARG A 345 1.25 -17.21 -32.35
CA ARG A 345 1.37 -15.79 -32.75
C ARG A 345 2.79 -15.40 -33.08
#